data_029637ce9f84694ca42f2e3fdfbd7f85
#
_entry.id   029637ce9f84694ca42f2e3fdfbd7f85
#
_cell.length_a   1.000
_cell.length_b   1.000
_cell.length_c   1.000
_cell.angle_alpha   90.00
_cell.angle_beta   90.00
_cell.angle_gamma   90.00
#
_symmetry.space_group_name_H-M   'P 1'
#
loop_
_entity.id
_entity.type
_entity.pdbx_description
1 polymer ?
#
loop_
_entity_poly.entity_id
_entity_poly.type
_entity_poly.pdbx_seq_one_letter_code
_entity_poly.pdbx_strand_id
1 'polypeptide(L)'
;MNTRPLQHPRHRTALSVNVNKVALVRNTRHLGIPSVTRAATLCLQAGAQGITVHPRPDERHIRANDVYELAELMKAWPDREFNIEGNPSQNLMEFIRIVRPHQATFVPDSEDQFTSDH
;
A
#
# COMPACT_ATOMS: atom_id res chain seq x y z
N MET A 1 -6.47 7.81 -10.84
CA MET A 1 -5.67 6.61 -11.20
C MET A 1 -5.70 6.38 -12.70
N ASN A 2 -4.72 5.72 -13.22
CA ASN A 2 -4.63 5.36 -14.61
C ASN A 2 -5.67 4.29 -14.96
N THR A 3 -6.38 4.45 -16.07
CA THR A 3 -7.40 3.48 -16.51
C THR A 3 -6.85 2.39 -17.41
N ARG A 4 -5.57 2.47 -17.74
CA ARG A 4 -4.90 1.47 -18.57
C ARG A 4 -4.91 0.10 -17.87
N PRO A 5 -5.32 -0.98 -18.56
CA PRO A 5 -5.28 -2.31 -17.95
C PRO A 5 -3.87 -2.70 -17.53
N LEU A 6 -3.77 -3.39 -16.42
CA LEU A 6 -2.51 -3.96 -15.95
C LEU A 6 -2.10 -5.10 -16.89
N GLN A 7 -0.79 -5.18 -17.15
CA GLN A 7 -0.23 -6.21 -18.02
C GLN A 7 0.70 -7.10 -17.22
N HIS A 8 0.26 -8.34 -17.00
CA HIS A 8 1.06 -9.34 -16.32
C HIS A 8 1.28 -10.52 -17.26
N PRO A 9 2.46 -11.15 -17.24
CA PRO A 9 2.68 -12.38 -17.99
C PRO A 9 1.69 -13.46 -17.57
N ARG A 10 1.08 -14.13 -18.54
CA ARG A 10 -0.01 -15.10 -18.31
C ARG A 10 0.34 -16.21 -17.32
N HIS A 11 1.61 -16.65 -17.32
CA HIS A 11 2.06 -17.82 -16.58
C HIS A 11 2.99 -17.46 -15.43
N ARG A 12 3.00 -16.19 -15.01
CA ARG A 12 3.82 -15.72 -13.91
C ARG A 12 2.94 -15.16 -12.80
N THR A 13 3.31 -15.48 -11.58
CA THR A 13 2.73 -14.86 -10.41
C THR A 13 3.26 -13.44 -10.28
N ALA A 14 2.35 -12.49 -10.15
CA ALA A 14 2.72 -11.10 -9.92
C ALA A 14 3.12 -10.91 -8.46
N LEU A 15 4.17 -10.14 -8.23
CA LEU A 15 4.65 -9.81 -6.89
C LEU A 15 4.19 -8.41 -6.51
N SER A 16 3.39 -8.32 -5.44
CA SER A 16 3.08 -7.05 -4.80
C SER A 16 3.81 -6.98 -3.46
N VAL A 17 4.63 -5.95 -3.28
CA VAL A 17 5.45 -5.81 -2.07
C VAL A 17 4.71 -4.99 -1.04
N ASN A 18 4.54 -5.54 0.15
CA ASN A 18 3.94 -4.83 1.29
C ASN A 18 5.02 -4.00 1.98
N VAL A 19 4.77 -2.70 2.14
CA VAL A 19 5.72 -1.77 2.75
C VAL A 19 5.32 -1.31 4.16
N ASN A 20 4.37 -1.99 4.80
CA ASN A 20 3.94 -1.64 6.16
C ASN A 20 5.12 -1.63 7.14
N LYS A 21 6.01 -2.61 7.06
CA LYS A 21 7.14 -2.72 8.00
C LYS A 21 8.15 -1.59 7.81
N VAL A 22 8.33 -1.09 6.61
CA VAL A 22 9.16 0.10 6.36
C VAL A 22 8.60 1.29 7.13
N ALA A 23 7.28 1.50 7.03
CA ALA A 23 6.62 2.57 7.76
C ALA A 23 6.72 2.38 9.28
N LEU A 24 6.60 1.14 9.76
CA LEU A 24 6.72 0.84 11.18
C LEU A 24 8.12 1.23 11.69
N VAL A 25 9.16 0.87 10.98
CA VAL A 25 10.53 1.23 11.36
C VAL A 25 10.73 2.75 11.34
N ARG A 26 10.23 3.42 10.28
CA ARG A 26 10.26 4.89 10.23
C ARG A 26 9.58 5.51 11.46
N ASN A 27 8.46 4.96 11.88
CA ASN A 27 7.66 5.50 12.98
C ASN A 27 8.36 5.36 14.35
N THR A 28 9.39 4.56 14.46
CA THR A 28 10.19 4.46 15.70
C THR A 28 11.11 5.65 15.90
N ARG A 29 11.20 6.54 14.90
CA ARG A 29 12.11 7.69 14.88
C ARG A 29 11.37 8.92 14.40
N HIS A 30 11.94 10.10 14.64
CA HIS A 30 11.36 11.38 14.20
C HIS A 30 12.07 11.95 12.96
N LEU A 31 12.85 11.14 12.25
CA LEU A 31 13.71 11.60 11.16
C LEU A 31 13.10 11.35 9.76
N GLY A 32 11.94 10.69 9.69
CA GLY A 32 11.33 10.37 8.39
C GLY A 32 12.04 9.28 7.61
N ILE A 33 12.96 8.55 8.20
CA ILE A 33 13.70 7.46 7.58
C ILE A 33 13.54 6.17 8.38
N PRO A 34 13.47 5.03 7.68
CA PRO A 34 13.49 4.84 6.22
C PRO A 34 12.25 5.43 5.54
N SER A 35 12.43 5.96 4.35
CA SER A 35 11.33 6.56 3.56
C SER A 35 10.49 5.46 2.91
N VAL A 36 9.18 5.55 3.07
CA VAL A 36 8.24 4.59 2.47
C VAL A 36 8.22 4.72 0.95
N THR A 37 8.19 5.95 0.43
CA THR A 37 8.19 6.18 -1.01
C THR A 37 9.51 5.75 -1.65
N ARG A 38 10.62 5.94 -0.96
CA ARG A 38 11.92 5.48 -1.45
C ARG A 38 11.97 3.95 -1.53
N ALA A 39 11.47 3.28 -0.49
CA ALA A 39 11.41 1.82 -0.47
C ALA A 39 10.52 1.29 -1.58
N ALA A 40 9.35 1.88 -1.77
CA ALA A 40 8.45 1.49 -2.86
C ALA A 40 9.10 1.68 -4.22
N THR A 41 9.78 2.80 -4.44
CA THR A 41 10.50 3.06 -5.69
C THR A 41 11.55 2.00 -5.97
N LEU A 42 12.33 1.63 -4.96
CA LEU A 42 13.35 0.59 -5.11
C LEU A 42 12.72 -0.77 -5.48
N CYS A 43 11.59 -1.10 -4.86
CA CYS A 43 10.88 -2.34 -5.19
C CYS A 43 10.38 -2.33 -6.64
N LEU A 44 9.81 -1.23 -7.08
CA LEU A 44 9.31 -1.10 -8.45
C LEU A 44 10.45 -1.15 -9.46
N GLN A 45 11.56 -0.48 -9.17
CA GLN A 45 12.77 -0.53 -10.02
C GLN A 45 13.35 -1.94 -10.10
N ALA A 46 13.23 -2.71 -9.03
CA ALA A 46 13.70 -4.10 -8.99
C ALA A 46 12.75 -5.08 -9.68
N GLY A 47 11.59 -4.62 -10.15
CA GLY A 47 10.68 -5.45 -10.93
C GLY A 47 9.40 -5.87 -10.22
N ALA A 48 9.12 -5.37 -9.01
CA ALA A 48 7.85 -5.63 -8.37
C ALA A 48 6.70 -5.11 -9.24
N GLN A 49 5.63 -5.89 -9.34
CA GLN A 49 4.47 -5.53 -10.15
C GLN A 49 3.44 -4.74 -9.37
N GLY A 50 3.59 -4.64 -8.08
CA GLY A 50 2.67 -3.87 -7.25
C GLY A 50 3.25 -3.48 -5.90
N ILE A 51 2.55 -2.57 -5.26
CA ILE A 51 2.81 -2.13 -3.89
C ILE A 51 1.53 -2.31 -3.08
N THR A 52 1.66 -2.87 -1.89
CA THR A 52 0.54 -3.10 -0.98
C THR A 52 0.77 -2.37 0.32
N VAL A 53 -0.28 -1.73 0.82
CA VAL A 53 -0.28 -1.05 2.11
C VAL A 53 -1.54 -1.36 2.89
N HIS A 54 -1.44 -1.34 4.22
CA HIS A 54 -2.60 -1.46 5.11
C HIS A 54 -2.60 -0.27 6.10
N PRO A 55 -3.27 0.83 5.75
CA PRO A 55 -3.35 1.99 6.64
C PRO A 55 -4.38 1.74 7.75
N ARG A 56 -3.93 1.18 8.85
CA ARG A 56 -4.81 0.91 10.00
C ARG A 56 -5.29 2.24 10.60
N PRO A 57 -6.48 2.26 11.24
CA PRO A 57 -7.00 3.50 11.84
C PRO A 57 -6.08 4.11 12.89
N ASP A 58 -5.31 3.30 13.61
CA ASP A 58 -4.38 3.77 14.64
C ASP A 58 -3.04 4.27 14.08
N GLU A 59 -2.84 4.14 12.77
CA GLU A 59 -1.62 4.60 12.09
C GLU A 59 -0.33 4.02 12.69
N ARG A 60 -0.36 2.76 13.14
CA ARG A 60 0.81 2.13 13.76
C ARG A 60 1.98 1.97 12.80
N HIS A 61 1.71 1.93 11.50
CA HIS A 61 2.74 1.86 10.46
C HIS A 61 2.40 2.81 9.31
N ILE A 62 1.68 2.38 8.28
CA ILE A 62 1.24 3.25 7.18
C ILE A 62 0.25 4.29 7.73
N ARG A 63 0.52 5.56 7.47
CA ARG A 63 -0.34 6.68 7.82
C ARG A 63 -1.13 7.13 6.60
N ALA A 64 -2.16 7.95 6.80
CA ALA A 64 -2.97 8.46 5.71
C ALA A 64 -2.12 9.18 4.65
N ASN A 65 -1.19 10.04 5.07
CA ASN A 65 -0.35 10.75 4.12
C ASN A 65 0.57 9.81 3.32
N ASP A 66 0.98 8.68 3.88
CA ASP A 66 1.75 7.67 3.14
C ASP A 66 0.94 7.12 1.97
N VAL A 67 -0.36 6.87 2.21
CA VAL A 67 -1.24 6.36 1.15
C VAL A 67 -1.33 7.35 -0.01
N TYR A 68 -1.52 8.63 0.30
CA TYR A 68 -1.63 9.66 -0.73
C TYR A 68 -0.31 9.88 -1.46
N GLU A 69 0.81 9.86 -0.75
CA GLU A 69 2.14 9.98 -1.36
C GLU A 69 2.43 8.80 -2.29
N LEU A 70 2.08 7.59 -1.87
CA LEU A 70 2.25 6.40 -2.70
C LEU A 70 1.32 6.42 -3.91
N ALA A 71 0.07 6.87 -3.74
CA ALA A 71 -0.85 7.02 -4.86
C ALA A 71 -0.28 7.96 -5.92
N GLU A 72 0.33 9.06 -5.48
CA GLU A 72 0.97 10.01 -6.38
C GLU A 72 2.19 9.40 -7.07
N LEU A 73 3.02 8.67 -6.32
CA LEU A 73 4.17 7.95 -6.86
C LEU A 73 3.73 6.94 -7.94
N MET A 74 2.66 6.22 -7.69
CA MET A 74 2.21 5.16 -8.60
C MET A 74 1.74 5.70 -9.94
N LYS A 75 1.45 6.99 -10.06
CA LYS A 75 1.13 7.61 -11.35
C LYS A 75 2.30 7.55 -12.32
N ALA A 76 3.53 7.51 -11.82
CA ALA A 76 4.73 7.34 -12.64
C ALA A 76 4.95 5.88 -13.07
N TRP A 77 4.16 4.96 -12.55
CA TRP A 77 4.26 3.52 -12.82
C TRP A 77 2.89 2.99 -13.27
N PRO A 78 2.37 3.42 -14.43
CA PRO A 78 0.98 3.15 -14.81
C PRO A 78 0.67 1.67 -15.06
N ASP A 79 1.67 0.83 -15.25
CA ASP A 79 1.51 -0.60 -15.46
C ASP A 79 1.73 -1.42 -14.17
N ARG A 80 1.82 -0.74 -13.03
CA ARG A 80 1.99 -1.38 -11.72
C ARG A 80 0.72 -1.24 -10.88
N GLU A 81 0.49 -2.22 -10.02
CA GLU A 81 -0.71 -2.28 -9.19
C GLU A 81 -0.50 -1.60 -7.84
N PHE A 82 -1.47 -0.82 -7.40
CA PHE A 82 -1.54 -0.31 -6.04
C PHE A 82 -2.70 -1.00 -5.33
N ASN A 83 -2.40 -1.71 -4.23
CA ASN A 83 -3.37 -2.44 -3.44
C ASN A 83 -3.45 -1.85 -2.04
N ILE A 84 -4.65 -1.53 -1.59
CA ILE A 84 -4.90 -1.05 -0.23
C ILE A 84 -5.69 -2.10 0.53
N GLU A 85 -5.15 -2.55 1.65
CA GLU A 85 -5.82 -3.49 2.53
C GLU A 85 -6.51 -2.73 3.66
N GLY A 86 -7.58 -3.31 4.18
CA GLY A 86 -8.24 -2.74 5.35
C GLY A 86 -9.57 -3.40 5.63
N ASN A 87 -10.13 -3.00 6.77
CA ASN A 87 -11.47 -3.42 7.15
C ASN A 87 -12.47 -2.43 6.57
N PRO A 88 -13.44 -2.88 5.75
CA PRO A 88 -14.41 -1.97 5.12
C PRO A 88 -15.32 -1.25 6.12
N SER A 89 -15.46 -1.74 7.33
CA SER A 89 -16.24 -1.06 8.37
C SER A 89 -15.43 -0.02 9.15
N GLN A 90 -14.17 0.18 8.81
CA GLN A 90 -13.30 1.19 9.39
C GLN A 90 -13.00 2.28 8.36
N ASN A 91 -11.73 2.50 8.00
CA ASN A 91 -11.30 3.60 7.15
C ASN A 91 -11.04 3.24 5.69
N LEU A 92 -11.14 1.96 5.32
CA LEU A 92 -10.75 1.51 3.98
C LEU A 92 -11.57 2.18 2.88
N MET A 93 -12.88 2.26 3.04
CA MET A 93 -13.77 2.76 1.98
C MET A 93 -13.47 4.21 1.61
N GLU A 94 -13.05 5.02 2.58
CA GLU A 94 -12.66 6.40 2.33
C GLU A 94 -11.43 6.48 1.43
N PHE A 95 -10.41 5.68 1.71
CA PHE A 95 -9.22 5.61 0.85
C PHE A 95 -9.57 5.14 -0.55
N ILE A 96 -10.45 4.14 -0.68
CA ILE A 96 -10.88 3.65 -1.98
C ILE A 96 -11.54 4.76 -2.80
N ARG A 97 -12.41 5.55 -2.19
CA ARG A 97 -13.12 6.62 -2.89
C ARG A 97 -12.18 7.72 -3.38
N ILE A 98 -11.19 8.06 -2.57
CA ILE A 98 -10.27 9.16 -2.87
C ILE A 98 -9.17 8.72 -3.83
N VAL A 99 -8.54 7.59 -3.53
CA VAL A 99 -7.34 7.13 -4.24
C VAL A 99 -7.69 6.31 -5.48
N ARG A 100 -8.76 5.55 -5.43
CA ARG A 100 -9.17 4.60 -6.49
C ARG A 100 -8.01 3.67 -6.85
N PRO A 101 -7.56 2.85 -5.90
CA PRO A 101 -6.46 1.91 -6.16
C PRO A 101 -6.88 0.86 -7.18
N HIS A 102 -5.92 0.17 -7.77
CA HIS A 102 -6.22 -0.94 -8.68
C HIS A 102 -6.92 -2.09 -7.97
N GLN A 103 -6.60 -2.28 -6.68
CA GLN A 103 -7.14 -3.38 -5.89
C GLN A 103 -7.35 -2.92 -4.46
N ALA A 104 -8.40 -3.45 -3.84
CA ALA A 104 -8.64 -3.31 -2.41
C ALA A 104 -8.84 -4.70 -1.84
N THR A 105 -8.17 -4.98 -0.72
CA THR A 105 -8.25 -6.28 -0.05
C THR A 105 -8.90 -6.10 1.31
N PHE A 106 -10.01 -6.78 1.53
CA PHE A 106 -10.76 -6.69 2.77
C PHE A 106 -10.12 -7.62 3.81
N VAL A 107 -9.84 -7.08 4.98
CA VAL A 107 -9.35 -7.84 6.12
C VAL A 107 -10.26 -7.60 7.33
N PRO A 108 -10.53 -8.61 8.15
CA PRO A 108 -11.47 -8.49 9.27
C PRO A 108 -10.80 -8.01 10.57
N ASP A 109 -9.68 -7.33 10.50
CA ASP A 109 -8.92 -6.91 11.67
C ASP A 109 -9.71 -5.92 12.53
N SER A 110 -9.75 -6.17 13.84
CA SER A 110 -10.27 -5.22 14.81
C SER A 110 -9.18 -4.20 15.19
N GLU A 111 -9.58 -3.06 15.77
CA GLU A 111 -8.65 -1.98 16.10
C GLU A 111 -7.62 -2.40 17.16
N ASP A 112 -7.98 -3.30 18.05
CA ASP A 112 -7.12 -3.79 19.11
C ASP A 112 -6.29 -5.01 18.70
N GLN A 113 -6.40 -5.44 17.46
CA GLN A 113 -5.68 -6.59 16.95
C GLN A 113 -4.23 -6.25 16.70
N PHE A 114 -3.31 -7.10 17.17
CA PHE A 114 -1.88 -6.83 17.09
C PHE A 114 -1.36 -6.94 15.65
N THR A 115 -1.77 -8.00 14.97
CA THR A 115 -1.43 -8.24 13.57
C THR A 115 -2.55 -9.05 12.95
N SER A 116 -2.61 -9.04 11.62
CA SER A 116 -3.60 -9.81 10.87
C SER A 116 -3.34 -11.30 11.09
N ASP A 117 -4.35 -12.02 11.56
CA ASP A 117 -4.26 -13.45 11.82
C ASP A 117 -5.35 -14.27 11.12
N HIS A 118 -6.01 -13.63 10.16
CA HIS A 118 -7.11 -14.25 9.38
C HIS A 118 -6.78 -14.50 7.95
#